data_062160db2ffe6df2c9b2dfebc27ba0a8
#
_entry.id   062160db2ffe6df2c9b2dfebc27ba0a8
#
_cell.length_a   1.000
_cell.length_b   1.000
_cell.length_c   1.000
_cell.angle_alpha   90.00
_cell.angle_beta   90.00
_cell.angle_gamma   90.00
#
_symmetry.space_group_name_H-M   'P 1'
#
loop_
_entity.id
_entity.type
_entity.pdbx_description
1 polymer ?
#
loop_
_entity_poly.entity_id
_entity_poly.type
_entity_poly.pdbx_seq_one_letter_code
_entity_poly.pdbx_strand_id
1 'polypeptide(L)'
;VLLGLMLVWVAQACAQDVAQVAVPDQYNVRQFGTAGDGKTDDTAAFQKALDAAGKAGGGIVYAPRGNYFFAGHLNVPNAVTLAGVWQSVPAHNGIRDRGMPKPTDDGTTFLVTEGAGSEDGPAFVTLNTDSTLKGAVLYYPQQNADDEPKPYPWAIAMRGKNPAVLAVEMLNPYNGIDAMHNERHLIRDVQGQPIRRGIMVDDIYDIGRIENVHFNPWWSNRPKLFQWQMNNGEAFIFARSDWQYVFNTFCFGYKVGYKFTKSNRGVCNGNFLGIGADDCQTALVVEDSAPFGLLITNGEFVSFHGPDPTMIEVMQSNKGSVRFVNCAYWGPCNQIARIAGTGTVGFSDCTFVQWGGKEGNRPAIQAQSGTVMIRGCEFRQDRPQIQLGKDVRRAIIAENIFAGSQRIDNQSGGNVQIGQNVADGQSSPVPSGDK
;
A
#
# COMPACT_ATOMS: atom_id res chain seq x y z
N VAL A 1 -3.64 39.67 -65.41
CA VAL A 1 -2.35 38.98 -65.18
C VAL A 1 -1.59 39.55 -63.95
N LEU A 2 -2.27 40.31 -63.06
CA LEU A 2 -1.62 40.90 -61.86
C LEU A 2 -2.24 40.44 -60.52
N LEU A 3 -3.12 39.44 -60.52
CA LEU A 3 -3.70 38.88 -59.26
C LEU A 3 -3.17 37.52 -58.88
N GLY A 4 -2.24 36.92 -59.61
CA GLY A 4 -1.70 35.59 -59.37
C GLY A 4 -0.38 35.53 -58.57
N LEU A 5 0.27 36.69 -58.35
CA LEU A 5 1.58 36.75 -57.73
C LEU A 5 1.60 37.20 -56.24
N MET A 6 0.43 37.59 -55.68
CA MET A 6 0.33 37.96 -54.25
C MET A 6 -0.09 36.83 -53.30
N LEU A 7 -0.52 35.69 -53.81
CA LEU A 7 -0.97 34.55 -52.99
C LEU A 7 0.16 33.53 -52.65
N VAL A 8 1.32 33.62 -53.29
CA VAL A 8 2.45 32.71 -53.03
C VAL A 8 3.38 33.24 -51.93
N TRP A 9 3.33 34.52 -51.58
CA TRP A 9 4.21 35.11 -50.53
C TRP A 9 3.62 35.06 -49.12
N VAL A 10 2.36 34.73 -48.93
CA VAL A 10 1.73 34.65 -47.60
C VAL A 10 1.82 33.23 -47.01
N ALA A 11 2.07 32.22 -47.84
CA ALA A 11 2.19 30.84 -47.38
C ALA A 11 3.59 30.44 -46.85
N GLN A 12 4.60 31.27 -47.01
CA GLN A 12 5.98 30.98 -46.60
C GLN A 12 6.40 31.72 -45.31
N ALA A 13 5.54 32.56 -44.73
CA ALA A 13 5.85 33.33 -43.52
C ALA A 13 5.26 32.73 -42.22
N CYS A 14 4.61 31.54 -42.25
CA CYS A 14 4.04 30.88 -41.06
C CYS A 14 4.76 29.62 -40.61
N ALA A 15 5.93 29.33 -41.13
CA ALA A 15 6.84 28.38 -40.49
C ALA A 15 7.88 29.19 -39.69
N GLN A 16 7.42 29.99 -38.75
CA GLN A 16 8.30 30.42 -37.67
C GLN A 16 8.55 29.18 -36.84
N ASP A 17 9.83 28.71 -36.82
CA ASP A 17 10.36 27.88 -35.76
C ASP A 17 9.88 28.47 -34.44
N VAL A 18 8.94 27.81 -33.80
CA VAL A 18 8.64 28.08 -32.40
C VAL A 18 9.94 27.67 -31.67
N ALA A 19 10.83 28.64 -31.53
CA ALA A 19 12.02 28.46 -30.71
C ALA A 19 11.54 27.88 -29.39
N GLN A 20 11.91 26.66 -29.13
CA GLN A 20 11.57 25.98 -27.89
C GLN A 20 12.12 26.87 -26.75
N VAL A 21 11.23 27.57 -26.06
CA VAL A 21 11.62 28.40 -24.91
C VAL A 21 12.33 27.48 -23.95
N ALA A 22 13.62 27.68 -23.81
CA ALA A 22 14.41 26.90 -22.85
C ALA A 22 13.87 27.20 -21.45
N VAL A 23 13.25 26.20 -20.82
CA VAL A 23 12.88 26.29 -19.41
C VAL A 23 14.15 26.14 -18.62
N PRO A 24 14.57 27.13 -17.83
CA PRO A 24 15.75 27.01 -16.99
C PRO A 24 15.66 25.74 -16.11
N ASP A 25 16.78 25.07 -15.92
CA ASP A 25 16.91 23.87 -15.07
C ASP A 25 16.08 22.65 -15.51
N GLN A 26 15.69 22.58 -16.80
CA GLN A 26 15.04 21.43 -17.39
C GLN A 26 15.98 20.69 -18.37
N TYR A 27 16.19 19.40 -18.11
CA TYR A 27 17.07 18.50 -18.85
C TYR A 27 16.24 17.47 -19.60
N ASN A 28 15.94 17.68 -20.89
CA ASN A 28 15.18 16.72 -21.69
C ASN A 28 16.10 15.53 -22.06
N VAL A 29 15.71 14.31 -21.66
CA VAL A 29 16.51 13.10 -21.90
C VAL A 29 16.82 12.86 -23.38
N ARG A 30 15.99 13.33 -24.31
CA ARG A 30 16.23 13.25 -25.75
C ARG A 30 17.51 13.99 -26.16
N GLN A 31 17.87 15.06 -25.50
CA GLN A 31 19.09 15.82 -25.74
C GLN A 31 20.35 15.09 -25.26
N PHE A 32 20.17 14.05 -24.44
CA PHE A 32 21.26 13.21 -23.93
C PHE A 32 21.39 11.88 -24.70
N GLY A 33 20.57 11.69 -25.72
CA GLY A 33 20.69 10.56 -26.65
C GLY A 33 19.74 9.40 -26.41
N THR A 34 18.64 9.59 -25.64
CA THR A 34 17.64 8.54 -25.47
C THR A 34 16.88 8.25 -26.76
N ALA A 35 16.63 6.99 -27.05
CA ALA A 35 15.79 6.54 -28.16
C ALA A 35 14.31 6.51 -27.80
N GLY A 36 13.94 5.97 -26.63
CA GLY A 36 12.55 5.81 -26.17
C GLY A 36 11.69 5.03 -27.16
N ASP A 37 12.30 4.06 -27.84
CA ASP A 37 11.68 3.18 -28.84
C ASP A 37 11.28 1.81 -28.30
N GLY A 38 11.49 1.61 -26.99
CA GLY A 38 11.21 0.35 -26.27
C GLY A 38 12.19 -0.78 -26.53
N LYS A 39 13.33 -0.53 -27.18
CA LYS A 39 14.32 -1.52 -27.60
C LYS A 39 15.74 -1.12 -27.28
N THR A 40 16.11 0.11 -27.57
CA THR A 40 17.44 0.66 -27.31
C THR A 40 17.60 0.91 -25.82
N ASP A 41 18.73 0.49 -25.24
CA ASP A 41 19.02 0.73 -23.82
C ASP A 41 19.27 2.22 -23.57
N ASP A 42 18.36 2.86 -22.90
CA ASP A 42 18.36 4.28 -22.56
C ASP A 42 19.06 4.58 -21.21
N THR A 43 19.52 3.55 -20.48
CA THR A 43 20.07 3.68 -19.12
C THR A 43 21.17 4.74 -19.03
N ALA A 44 22.21 4.64 -19.86
CA ALA A 44 23.35 5.55 -19.82
C ALA A 44 22.97 7.00 -20.19
N ALA A 45 22.05 7.18 -21.12
CA ALA A 45 21.57 8.50 -21.54
C ALA A 45 20.72 9.17 -20.44
N PHE A 46 19.85 8.41 -19.76
CA PHE A 46 19.13 8.92 -18.59
C PHE A 46 20.07 9.29 -17.45
N GLN A 47 21.02 8.42 -17.10
CA GLN A 47 21.97 8.71 -16.03
C GLN A 47 22.80 9.96 -16.35
N LYS A 48 23.22 10.15 -17.59
CA LYS A 48 23.92 11.35 -18.03
C LYS A 48 23.11 12.63 -17.85
N ALA A 49 21.78 12.58 -18.12
CA ALA A 49 20.88 13.71 -17.87
C ALA A 49 20.72 13.99 -16.37
N LEU A 50 20.57 12.94 -15.55
CA LEU A 50 20.48 13.03 -14.10
C LEU A 50 21.76 13.62 -13.48
N ASP A 51 22.93 13.15 -13.94
CA ASP A 51 24.22 13.64 -13.47
C ASP A 51 24.43 15.11 -13.85
N ALA A 52 24.00 15.53 -15.05
CA ALA A 52 24.07 16.93 -15.48
C ALA A 52 23.21 17.84 -14.59
N ALA A 53 21.98 17.44 -14.28
CA ALA A 53 21.09 18.16 -13.36
C ALA A 53 21.68 18.21 -11.94
N GLY A 54 22.15 17.08 -11.42
CA GLY A 54 22.79 17.02 -10.09
C GLY A 54 24.06 17.89 -10.00
N LYS A 55 24.91 17.91 -11.03
CA LYS A 55 26.10 18.76 -11.10
C LYS A 55 25.75 20.26 -11.15
N ALA A 56 24.61 20.61 -11.72
CA ALA A 56 24.13 21.99 -11.76
C ALA A 56 23.48 22.44 -10.42
N GLY A 57 23.32 21.52 -9.46
CA GLY A 57 22.73 21.83 -8.15
C GLY A 57 21.24 21.45 -8.04
N GLY A 58 20.68 20.79 -9.03
CA GLY A 58 19.30 20.33 -9.08
C GLY A 58 18.61 20.59 -10.41
N GLY A 59 17.31 20.29 -10.47
CA GLY A 59 16.51 20.55 -11.68
C GLY A 59 15.58 19.40 -12.04
N ILE A 60 14.92 19.51 -13.18
CA ILE A 60 13.95 18.54 -13.69
C ILE A 60 14.56 17.80 -14.89
N VAL A 61 14.81 16.51 -14.73
CA VAL A 61 15.12 15.60 -15.83
C VAL A 61 13.80 15.13 -16.42
N TYR A 62 13.46 15.64 -17.59
CA TYR A 62 12.18 15.41 -18.25
C TYR A 62 12.28 14.29 -19.28
N ALA A 63 11.46 13.26 -19.08
CA ALA A 63 11.27 12.14 -20.00
C ALA A 63 9.94 12.35 -20.75
N PRO A 64 9.96 12.88 -22.00
CA PRO A 64 8.75 13.03 -22.81
C PRO A 64 8.12 11.68 -23.15
N ARG A 65 6.96 11.69 -23.81
CA ARG A 65 6.29 10.49 -24.29
C ARG A 65 7.27 9.52 -24.96
N GLY A 66 7.23 8.27 -24.57
CA GLY A 66 8.05 7.20 -25.14
C GLY A 66 8.11 5.97 -24.23
N ASN A 67 8.52 4.86 -24.83
CA ASN A 67 8.81 3.62 -24.14
C ASN A 67 10.33 3.52 -23.98
N TYR A 68 10.85 3.77 -22.78
CA TYR A 68 12.27 3.78 -22.49
C TYR A 68 12.69 2.43 -21.93
N PHE A 69 13.66 1.77 -22.57
CA PHE A 69 14.15 0.47 -22.16
C PHE A 69 15.38 0.60 -21.28
N PHE A 70 15.42 -0.16 -20.19
CA PHE A 70 16.49 -0.13 -19.20
C PHE A 70 17.06 -1.52 -18.92
N ALA A 71 18.33 -1.70 -19.24
CA ALA A 71 19.13 -2.86 -18.86
C ALA A 71 20.08 -2.57 -17.68
N GLY A 72 19.96 -1.41 -17.04
CA GLY A 72 20.68 -0.96 -15.86
C GLY A 72 19.79 -0.17 -14.93
N HIS A 73 20.36 0.35 -13.85
CA HIS A 73 19.68 1.09 -12.81
C HIS A 73 20.00 2.60 -12.90
N LEU A 74 19.15 3.42 -12.28
CA LEU A 74 19.26 4.87 -12.23
C LEU A 74 19.47 5.36 -10.78
N ASN A 75 20.42 6.27 -10.61
CA ASN A 75 20.62 7.01 -9.37
C ASN A 75 20.20 8.46 -9.59
N VAL A 76 19.12 8.90 -8.91
CA VAL A 76 18.63 10.27 -8.98
C VAL A 76 19.35 11.11 -7.93
N PRO A 77 20.19 12.08 -8.33
CA PRO A 77 20.95 12.90 -7.39
C PRO A 77 20.07 13.74 -6.48
N ASN A 78 20.68 14.34 -5.44
CA ASN A 78 20.00 15.28 -4.55
C ASN A 78 19.40 16.45 -5.34
N ALA A 79 18.22 16.91 -4.91
CA ALA A 79 17.48 18.03 -5.48
C ALA A 79 17.08 17.86 -6.96
N VAL A 80 17.08 16.62 -7.49
CA VAL A 80 16.70 16.32 -8.88
C VAL A 80 15.34 15.62 -8.92
N THR A 81 14.48 16.07 -9.81
CA THR A 81 13.24 15.41 -10.17
C THR A 81 13.38 14.67 -11.49
N LEU A 82 13.17 13.35 -11.51
CA LEU A 82 12.96 12.58 -12.73
C LEU A 82 11.47 12.58 -13.05
N ALA A 83 11.06 13.27 -14.09
CA ALA A 83 9.66 13.50 -14.43
C ALA A 83 9.27 12.93 -15.80
N GLY A 84 8.26 12.08 -15.83
CA GLY A 84 7.50 11.75 -17.03
C GLY A 84 6.38 12.75 -17.30
N VAL A 85 5.52 12.44 -18.27
CA VAL A 85 4.44 13.35 -18.72
C VAL A 85 3.19 13.33 -17.86
N TRP A 86 2.97 12.25 -17.08
CA TRP A 86 1.74 12.06 -16.35
C TRP A 86 1.63 13.00 -15.14
N GLN A 87 0.54 13.74 -15.04
CA GLN A 87 0.28 14.64 -13.90
C GLN A 87 -0.61 13.97 -12.83
N SER A 88 -1.38 12.98 -13.22
CA SER A 88 -2.09 12.04 -12.35
C SER A 88 -1.57 10.63 -12.62
N VAL A 89 -1.81 9.70 -11.70
CA VAL A 89 -1.40 8.30 -11.90
C VAL A 89 -2.13 7.72 -13.12
N PRO A 90 -1.41 7.19 -14.11
CA PRO A 90 -2.04 6.54 -15.25
C PRO A 90 -2.71 5.22 -14.84
N ALA A 91 -3.72 4.78 -15.57
CA ALA A 91 -4.45 3.56 -15.26
C ALA A 91 -4.40 2.56 -16.42
N HIS A 92 -3.67 1.46 -16.21
CA HIS A 92 -3.72 0.29 -17.09
C HIS A 92 -4.41 -0.83 -16.30
N ASN A 93 -5.59 -1.26 -16.74
CA ASN A 93 -6.43 -2.17 -15.97
C ASN A 93 -6.76 -3.44 -16.75
N GLY A 94 -5.99 -4.50 -16.55
CA GLY A 94 -6.19 -5.80 -17.19
C GLY A 94 -7.38 -6.61 -16.68
N ILE A 95 -7.92 -6.30 -15.49
CA ILE A 95 -9.09 -7.01 -14.93
C ILE A 95 -10.36 -6.65 -15.67
N ARG A 96 -10.52 -5.37 -16.02
CA ARG A 96 -11.72 -4.84 -16.65
C ARG A 96 -11.60 -4.73 -18.16
N ASP A 97 -10.36 -4.67 -18.68
CA ASP A 97 -10.09 -4.55 -20.09
C ASP A 97 -9.86 -5.94 -20.73
N ARG A 98 -10.06 -6.02 -22.05
CA ARG A 98 -9.83 -7.26 -22.78
C ARG A 98 -8.34 -7.49 -22.99
N GLY A 99 -7.75 -8.33 -22.19
CA GLY A 99 -6.34 -8.72 -22.28
C GLY A 99 -5.48 -8.01 -21.23
N MET A 100 -4.21 -8.47 -21.10
CA MET A 100 -3.27 -7.84 -20.17
C MET A 100 -2.86 -6.46 -20.67
N PRO A 101 -2.77 -5.47 -19.80
CA PRO A 101 -2.25 -4.16 -20.16
C PRO A 101 -0.82 -4.28 -20.68
N LYS A 102 -0.55 -3.57 -21.73
CA LYS A 102 0.78 -3.40 -22.32
C LYS A 102 1.14 -1.93 -22.26
N PRO A 103 2.42 -1.60 -22.23
CA PRO A 103 2.83 -0.23 -22.52
C PRO A 103 2.25 0.20 -23.86
N THR A 104 1.56 1.32 -23.85
CA THR A 104 1.02 1.96 -25.05
C THR A 104 2.01 2.99 -25.55
N ASP A 105 1.78 3.57 -26.73
CA ASP A 105 2.55 4.71 -27.19
C ASP A 105 2.18 6.01 -26.47
N ASP A 106 1.29 5.93 -25.48
CA ASP A 106 0.84 7.07 -24.70
C ASP A 106 1.73 7.26 -23.43
N GLY A 107 2.13 8.49 -23.20
CA GLY A 107 2.83 8.88 -21.99
C GLY A 107 4.26 8.35 -21.88
N THR A 108 4.77 8.33 -20.66
CA THR A 108 6.13 7.91 -20.34
C THR A 108 6.11 6.56 -19.65
N THR A 109 6.72 5.54 -20.27
CA THR A 109 6.85 4.19 -19.71
C THR A 109 8.32 3.77 -19.62
N PHE A 110 8.70 3.24 -18.48
CA PHE A 110 10.00 2.65 -18.21
C PHE A 110 9.87 1.12 -18.29
N LEU A 111 10.54 0.52 -19.28
CA LEU A 111 10.59 -0.93 -19.52
C LEU A 111 11.84 -1.48 -18.83
N VAL A 112 11.67 -2.19 -17.72
CA VAL A 112 12.79 -2.58 -16.85
C VAL A 112 13.10 -4.06 -17.01
N THR A 113 14.37 -4.37 -17.31
CA THR A 113 14.88 -5.75 -17.36
C THR A 113 16.05 -5.97 -16.41
N GLU A 114 16.56 -4.89 -15.79
CA GLU A 114 17.66 -4.95 -14.82
C GLU A 114 17.30 -5.84 -13.62
N GLY A 115 18.25 -6.68 -13.20
CA GLY A 115 18.11 -7.55 -12.03
C GLY A 115 17.20 -8.76 -12.22
N ALA A 116 16.75 -9.07 -13.44
CA ALA A 116 15.86 -10.18 -13.72
C ALA A 116 16.40 -11.52 -13.21
N GLY A 117 15.62 -12.21 -12.36
CA GLY A 117 15.93 -13.52 -11.80
C GLY A 117 16.50 -13.49 -10.38
N SER A 118 16.69 -12.32 -9.77
CA SER A 118 17.15 -12.17 -8.37
C SER A 118 16.35 -11.09 -7.62
N GLU A 119 16.12 -11.29 -6.33
CA GLU A 119 15.63 -10.23 -5.44
C GLU A 119 16.78 -9.34 -4.94
N ASP A 120 18.01 -9.86 -5.00
CA ASP A 120 19.21 -9.17 -4.55
C ASP A 120 19.77 -8.30 -5.67
N GLY A 121 20.17 -7.09 -5.31
CA GLY A 121 20.77 -6.14 -6.24
C GLY A 121 20.31 -4.70 -5.98
N PRO A 122 20.87 -3.73 -6.74
CA PRO A 122 20.42 -2.36 -6.66
C PRO A 122 18.97 -2.21 -7.14
N ALA A 123 18.24 -1.27 -6.57
CA ALA A 123 16.92 -0.91 -7.08
C ALA A 123 17.04 -0.29 -8.49
N PHE A 124 16.00 -0.47 -9.31
CA PHE A 124 15.98 0.15 -10.64
C PHE A 124 16.15 1.68 -10.55
N VAL A 125 15.41 2.36 -9.66
CA VAL A 125 15.59 3.79 -9.38
C VAL A 125 15.94 3.98 -7.92
N THR A 126 17.05 4.62 -7.63
CA THR A 126 17.40 5.09 -6.28
C THR A 126 17.20 6.60 -6.19
N LEU A 127 16.33 7.02 -5.27
CA LEU A 127 16.08 8.41 -4.92
C LEU A 127 16.93 8.82 -3.72
N ASN A 128 17.60 9.96 -3.81
CA ASN A 128 18.41 10.53 -2.73
C ASN A 128 17.72 11.71 -2.05
N THR A 129 18.44 12.50 -1.27
CA THR A 129 17.88 13.66 -0.53
C THR A 129 17.20 14.65 -1.47
N ASP A 130 15.96 15.04 -1.13
CA ASP A 130 15.14 16.02 -1.87
C ASP A 130 14.91 15.65 -3.34
N SER A 131 15.02 14.36 -3.69
CA SER A 131 14.80 13.91 -5.07
C SER A 131 13.41 13.30 -5.27
N THR A 132 12.92 13.32 -6.49
CA THR A 132 11.56 12.88 -6.83
C THR A 132 11.55 12.02 -8.10
N LEU A 133 10.76 10.93 -8.09
CA LEU A 133 10.27 10.27 -9.31
C LEU A 133 8.80 10.64 -9.49
N LYS A 134 8.44 11.16 -10.66
CA LYS A 134 7.07 11.61 -10.93
C LYS A 134 6.58 11.22 -12.32
N GLY A 135 5.30 10.84 -12.40
CA GLY A 135 4.54 10.83 -13.66
C GLY A 135 5.01 9.79 -14.69
N ALA A 136 5.34 8.57 -14.25
CA ALA A 136 5.80 7.48 -15.12
C ALA A 136 5.08 6.16 -14.82
N VAL A 137 5.08 5.28 -15.81
CA VAL A 137 4.70 3.87 -15.68
C VAL A 137 5.96 3.02 -15.58
N LEU A 138 6.04 2.12 -14.61
CA LEU A 138 7.08 1.10 -14.52
C LEU A 138 6.50 -0.25 -14.95
N TYR A 139 7.10 -0.85 -15.95
CA TYR A 139 6.67 -2.12 -16.52
C TYR A 139 7.85 -3.08 -16.70
N TYR A 140 7.67 -4.32 -16.27
CA TYR A 140 8.66 -5.40 -16.34
C TYR A 140 8.27 -6.38 -17.44
N PRO A 141 8.79 -6.23 -18.68
CA PRO A 141 8.33 -6.98 -19.85
C PRO A 141 8.67 -8.46 -19.80
N GLN A 142 9.58 -8.89 -18.95
CA GLN A 142 9.94 -10.29 -18.78
C GLN A 142 9.09 -11.01 -17.71
N GLN A 143 8.16 -10.32 -17.03
CA GLN A 143 7.14 -10.98 -16.22
C GLN A 143 6.16 -11.73 -17.13
N ASN A 144 5.82 -12.95 -16.74
CA ASN A 144 4.83 -13.77 -17.45
C ASN A 144 3.66 -14.09 -16.49
N ALA A 145 2.47 -13.69 -16.87
CA ALA A 145 1.28 -13.90 -16.04
C ALA A 145 0.82 -15.38 -15.98
N ASP A 146 1.28 -16.21 -16.91
CA ASP A 146 0.97 -17.64 -16.94
C ASP A 146 1.97 -18.49 -16.13
N ASP A 147 2.94 -17.83 -15.48
CA ASP A 147 3.96 -18.47 -14.66
C ASP A 147 4.01 -17.87 -13.24
N GLU A 148 4.82 -18.49 -12.36
CA GLU A 148 5.24 -17.83 -11.14
C GLU A 148 6.04 -16.56 -11.49
N PRO A 149 5.90 -15.50 -10.69
CA PRO A 149 6.57 -14.25 -11.01
C PRO A 149 8.08 -14.39 -10.97
N LYS A 150 8.73 -13.80 -11.96
CA LYS A 150 10.19 -13.70 -12.01
C LYS A 150 10.66 -12.76 -10.91
N PRO A 151 11.61 -13.15 -10.05
CA PRO A 151 12.17 -12.27 -9.04
C PRO A 151 12.88 -11.06 -9.66
N TYR A 152 12.78 -9.91 -9.00
CA TYR A 152 13.50 -8.67 -9.29
C TYR A 152 13.83 -7.95 -8.00
N PRO A 153 14.90 -7.14 -7.95
CA PRO A 153 15.15 -6.18 -6.89
C PRO A 153 14.00 -5.18 -6.75
N TRP A 154 14.13 -4.26 -5.81
CA TRP A 154 13.14 -3.19 -5.66
C TRP A 154 13.05 -2.31 -6.91
N ALA A 155 11.84 -1.94 -7.29
CA ALA A 155 11.64 -1.01 -8.40
C ALA A 155 12.14 0.40 -8.04
N ILE A 156 11.87 0.83 -6.82
CA ILE A 156 12.27 2.16 -6.33
C ILE A 156 12.87 2.01 -4.92
N ALA A 157 14.02 2.62 -4.68
CA ALA A 157 14.60 2.79 -3.36
C ALA A 157 14.65 4.26 -2.97
N MET A 158 14.19 4.59 -1.77
CA MET A 158 14.15 5.94 -1.23
C MET A 158 15.20 6.08 -0.12
N ARG A 159 16.10 7.04 -0.25
CA ARG A 159 17.25 7.26 0.64
C ARG A 159 17.36 8.72 1.04
N GLY A 160 18.06 8.98 2.15
CA GLY A 160 18.30 10.34 2.61
C GLY A 160 17.06 11.03 3.18
N LYS A 161 16.85 12.30 2.85
CA LYS A 161 15.79 13.14 3.41
C LYS A 161 14.81 13.61 2.34
N ASN A 162 13.52 13.62 2.66
CA ASN A 162 12.44 14.09 1.77
C ASN A 162 12.38 13.45 0.38
N PRO A 163 12.78 12.18 0.14
CA PRO A 163 12.57 11.57 -1.16
C PRO A 163 11.07 11.45 -1.47
N ALA A 164 10.67 11.59 -2.74
CA ALA A 164 9.27 11.52 -3.11
C ALA A 164 9.00 10.63 -4.33
N VAL A 165 7.86 9.91 -4.31
CA VAL A 165 7.30 9.16 -5.44
C VAL A 165 5.87 9.67 -5.67
N LEU A 166 5.60 10.27 -6.84
CA LEU A 166 4.35 10.97 -7.12
C LEU A 166 3.75 10.55 -8.48
N ALA A 167 2.47 10.22 -8.51
CA ALA A 167 1.74 9.90 -9.74
C ALA A 167 2.44 8.80 -10.57
N VAL A 168 2.82 7.69 -9.93
CA VAL A 168 3.53 6.58 -10.55
C VAL A 168 2.65 5.34 -10.58
N GLU A 169 2.56 4.70 -11.74
CA GLU A 169 1.99 3.38 -11.88
C GLU A 169 3.11 2.31 -11.87
N MET A 170 3.08 1.42 -10.90
CA MET A 170 3.94 0.24 -10.84
C MET A 170 3.16 -0.96 -11.37
N LEU A 171 3.15 -1.15 -12.70
CA LEU A 171 2.20 -2.05 -13.33
C LEU A 171 2.39 -3.52 -12.87
N ASN A 172 3.65 -4.02 -12.87
CA ASN A 172 3.93 -5.42 -12.51
C ASN A 172 5.34 -5.67 -11.94
N PRO A 173 5.90 -4.80 -11.08
CA PRO A 173 7.19 -5.10 -10.46
C PRO A 173 7.07 -6.29 -9.50
N TYR A 174 8.15 -7.02 -9.30
CA TYR A 174 8.19 -8.06 -8.26
C TYR A 174 8.18 -7.42 -6.86
N ASN A 175 9.11 -6.49 -6.59
CA ASN A 175 9.11 -5.63 -5.41
C ASN A 175 8.90 -4.17 -5.83
N GLY A 176 8.01 -3.45 -5.14
CA GLY A 176 7.64 -2.07 -5.44
C GLY A 176 8.61 -1.04 -4.84
N ILE A 177 8.30 -0.47 -3.68
CA ILE A 177 9.03 0.63 -3.08
C ILE A 177 9.72 0.20 -1.78
N ASP A 178 11.04 0.35 -1.76
CA ASP A 178 11.88 0.31 -0.58
C ASP A 178 11.99 1.71 0.01
N ALA A 179 11.16 2.02 1.02
CA ALA A 179 11.21 3.24 1.78
C ALA A 179 11.97 3.03 3.11
N MET A 180 13.13 2.37 3.04
CA MET A 180 14.00 2.14 4.20
C MET A 180 15.15 3.16 4.24
N HIS A 181 15.67 3.42 5.43
CA HIS A 181 16.86 4.29 5.64
C HIS A 181 16.68 5.70 5.05
N ASN A 182 15.53 6.32 5.31
CA ASN A 182 15.26 7.69 4.90
C ASN A 182 14.49 8.45 5.99
N GLU A 183 14.29 9.72 5.78
CA GLU A 183 13.45 10.56 6.63
C GLU A 183 12.45 11.36 5.78
N ARG A 184 11.22 11.51 6.28
CA ARG A 184 10.18 12.36 5.68
C ARG A 184 9.82 12.00 4.25
N HIS A 185 9.85 10.70 3.90
CA HIS A 185 9.42 10.28 2.57
C HIS A 185 7.97 10.69 2.27
N LEU A 186 7.69 10.92 1.00
CA LEU A 186 6.34 11.09 0.47
C LEU A 186 6.10 10.12 -0.68
N ILE A 187 5.13 9.20 -0.49
CA ILE A 187 4.62 8.31 -1.54
C ILE A 187 3.16 8.69 -1.75
N ARG A 188 2.83 9.25 -2.92
CA ARG A 188 1.47 9.74 -3.16
C ARG A 188 1.02 9.50 -4.59
N ASP A 189 -0.28 9.15 -4.71
CA ASP A 189 -0.92 8.87 -6.00
C ASP A 189 -0.16 7.74 -6.74
N VAL A 190 -0.03 6.59 -6.09
CA VAL A 190 0.66 5.41 -6.62
C VAL A 190 -0.33 4.26 -6.75
N GLN A 191 -0.31 3.59 -7.90
CA GLN A 191 -1.10 2.40 -8.12
C GLN A 191 -0.35 1.31 -8.87
N GLY A 192 -0.92 0.10 -8.94
CA GLY A 192 -0.37 -0.99 -9.72
C GLY A 192 -0.52 -2.36 -9.04
N GLN A 193 0.33 -3.29 -9.45
CA GLN A 193 0.37 -4.66 -8.94
C GLN A 193 1.81 -5.07 -8.61
N PRO A 194 2.41 -4.51 -7.55
CA PRO A 194 3.66 -5.08 -7.04
C PRO A 194 3.37 -6.47 -6.47
N ILE A 195 4.01 -7.51 -7.03
CA ILE A 195 3.55 -8.89 -6.89
C ILE A 195 3.96 -9.50 -5.53
N ARG A 196 5.22 -9.24 -5.09
CA ARG A 196 5.80 -9.83 -3.88
C ARG A 196 5.74 -8.90 -2.67
N ARG A 197 6.23 -7.67 -2.81
CA ARG A 197 6.16 -6.63 -1.80
C ARG A 197 5.76 -5.31 -2.42
N GLY A 198 4.74 -4.66 -1.83
CA GLY A 198 4.31 -3.35 -2.31
C GLY A 198 5.21 -2.22 -1.83
N ILE A 199 5.06 -1.85 -0.57
CA ILE A 199 5.87 -0.81 0.09
C ILE A 199 6.44 -1.38 1.40
N MET A 200 7.75 -1.22 1.59
CA MET A 200 8.44 -1.56 2.84
C MET A 200 8.99 -0.29 3.49
N VAL A 201 8.59 -0.05 4.74
CA VAL A 201 9.06 1.07 5.56
C VAL A 201 9.87 0.53 6.73
N ASP A 202 11.10 0.96 6.87
CA ASP A 202 11.97 0.61 8.02
C ASP A 202 13.05 1.67 8.23
N ASP A 203 13.54 1.79 9.46
CA ASP A 203 14.63 2.69 9.85
C ASP A 203 14.31 4.18 9.56
N ILE A 204 13.07 4.58 9.90
CA ILE A 204 12.54 5.93 9.76
C ILE A 204 12.43 6.57 11.14
N TYR A 205 13.08 7.71 11.35
CA TYR A 205 13.07 8.44 12.63
C TYR A 205 12.32 9.77 12.59
N ASP A 206 11.83 10.17 11.42
CA ASP A 206 11.08 11.41 11.25
C ASP A 206 10.04 11.25 10.13
N ILE A 207 8.81 11.24 10.49
CA ILE A 207 7.54 11.29 9.76
C ILE A 207 7.56 10.82 8.30
N GLY A 208 7.21 9.56 8.03
CA GLY A 208 6.91 9.09 6.68
C GLY A 208 5.46 9.36 6.29
N ARG A 209 5.18 9.57 4.98
CA ARG A 209 3.83 9.82 4.44
C ARG A 209 3.54 8.91 3.26
N ILE A 210 2.43 8.16 3.33
CA ILE A 210 1.91 7.32 2.25
C ILE A 210 0.45 7.71 2.06
N GLU A 211 0.10 8.24 0.89
CA GLU A 211 -1.19 8.84 0.60
C GLU A 211 -1.76 8.36 -0.74
N ASN A 212 -3.02 7.97 -0.78
CA ASN A 212 -3.71 7.58 -2.01
C ASN A 212 -2.95 6.53 -2.82
N VAL A 213 -2.70 5.37 -2.20
CA VAL A 213 -2.02 4.23 -2.83
C VAL A 213 -3.00 3.09 -3.03
N HIS A 214 -3.06 2.54 -4.25
CA HIS A 214 -4.01 1.50 -4.60
C HIS A 214 -3.32 0.33 -5.31
N PHE A 215 -3.14 -0.79 -4.62
CA PHE A 215 -2.61 -2.02 -5.18
C PHE A 215 -3.72 -3.03 -5.47
N ASN A 216 -3.81 -3.42 -6.73
CA ASN A 216 -4.84 -4.32 -7.21
C ASN A 216 -4.24 -5.18 -8.35
N PRO A 217 -4.71 -6.39 -8.63
CA PRO A 217 -4.20 -7.20 -9.74
C PRO A 217 -4.59 -6.61 -11.12
N TRP A 218 -4.31 -5.35 -11.33
CA TRP A 218 -4.64 -4.63 -12.56
C TRP A 218 -3.84 -5.07 -13.76
N TRP A 219 -2.60 -5.53 -13.57
CA TRP A 219 -1.85 -6.13 -14.66
C TRP A 219 -2.42 -7.50 -15.03
N SER A 220 -2.62 -8.38 -14.05
CA SER A 220 -3.16 -9.71 -14.32
C SER A 220 -3.72 -10.40 -13.08
N ASN A 221 -4.91 -11.01 -13.24
CA ASN A 221 -5.49 -11.95 -12.29
C ASN A 221 -5.44 -13.40 -12.81
N ARG A 222 -4.54 -13.72 -13.74
CA ARG A 222 -4.37 -15.10 -14.24
C ARG A 222 -4.03 -16.05 -13.10
N PRO A 223 -4.63 -17.25 -13.09
CA PRO A 223 -4.66 -18.10 -11.89
C PRO A 223 -3.30 -18.40 -11.28
N LYS A 224 -2.28 -18.70 -12.09
CA LYS A 224 -0.96 -19.08 -11.58
C LYS A 224 -0.26 -17.92 -10.87
N LEU A 225 -0.21 -16.77 -11.51
CA LEU A 225 0.37 -15.55 -10.95
C LEU A 225 -0.40 -15.07 -9.72
N PHE A 226 -1.73 -14.97 -9.85
CA PHE A 226 -2.56 -14.41 -8.79
C PHE A 226 -2.59 -15.30 -7.55
N GLN A 227 -2.66 -16.63 -7.74
CA GLN A 227 -2.55 -17.58 -6.63
C GLN A 227 -1.17 -17.48 -5.93
N TRP A 228 -0.10 -17.29 -6.72
CA TRP A 228 1.22 -17.07 -6.15
C TRP A 228 1.26 -15.78 -5.31
N GLN A 229 0.72 -14.67 -5.83
CA GLN A 229 0.62 -13.40 -5.10
C GLN A 229 -0.18 -13.56 -3.81
N MET A 230 -1.35 -14.19 -3.85
CA MET A 230 -2.17 -14.45 -2.66
C MET A 230 -1.49 -15.36 -1.62
N ASN A 231 -0.55 -16.20 -2.03
CA ASN A 231 0.19 -17.08 -1.11
C ASN A 231 1.48 -16.45 -0.58
N ASN A 232 2.04 -15.45 -1.26
CA ASN A 232 3.39 -14.94 -0.96
C ASN A 232 3.45 -13.41 -0.84
N GLY A 233 2.50 -12.68 -1.42
CA GLY A 233 2.53 -11.22 -1.51
C GLY A 233 2.22 -10.51 -0.19
N GLU A 234 2.93 -9.41 0.09
CA GLU A 234 2.71 -8.51 1.22
C GLU A 234 2.60 -7.07 0.67
N ALA A 235 1.43 -6.42 0.84
CA ALA A 235 1.21 -5.14 0.16
C ALA A 235 1.89 -3.96 0.88
N PHE A 236 1.67 -3.81 2.19
CA PHE A 236 2.24 -2.72 2.98
C PHE A 236 2.93 -3.29 4.21
N ILE A 237 4.22 -3.01 4.37
CA ILE A 237 5.05 -3.57 5.44
C ILE A 237 5.68 -2.42 6.22
N PHE A 238 5.46 -2.40 7.53
CA PHE A 238 5.95 -1.36 8.43
C PHE A 238 6.78 -2.01 9.55
N ALA A 239 8.07 -1.69 9.60
CA ALA A 239 8.94 -2.04 10.71
C ALA A 239 9.25 -0.78 11.55
N ARG A 240 10.50 -0.38 11.74
CA ARG A 240 10.81 0.81 12.52
C ARG A 240 10.39 2.08 11.79
N SER A 241 9.39 2.78 12.34
CA SER A 241 9.00 4.09 11.82
C SER A 241 8.38 4.94 12.95
N ASP A 242 8.84 6.18 13.10
CA ASP A 242 8.25 7.16 14.01
C ASP A 242 7.20 8.01 13.29
N TRP A 243 6.03 8.06 13.88
CA TRP A 243 4.91 8.85 13.38
C TRP A 243 4.62 8.64 11.88
N GLN A 244 4.52 7.37 11.47
CA GLN A 244 4.10 7.07 10.11
C GLN A 244 2.67 7.57 9.87
N TYR A 245 2.47 8.32 8.80
CA TYR A 245 1.14 8.69 8.32
C TYR A 245 0.79 7.86 7.09
N VAL A 246 -0.33 7.14 7.15
CA VAL A 246 -0.88 6.39 6.02
C VAL A 246 -2.33 6.80 5.83
N PHE A 247 -2.65 7.30 4.65
CA PHE A 247 -3.96 7.85 4.36
C PHE A 247 -4.51 7.35 3.02
N ASN A 248 -5.77 6.86 3.05
CA ASN A 248 -6.51 6.45 1.87
C ASN A 248 -5.72 5.45 1.01
N THR A 249 -5.34 4.32 1.61
CA THR A 249 -4.62 3.26 0.90
C THR A 249 -5.45 1.99 0.84
N PHE A 250 -5.26 1.21 -0.22
CA PHE A 250 -6.02 -0.01 -0.44
C PHE A 250 -5.15 -1.08 -1.11
N CYS A 251 -5.41 -2.34 -0.78
CA CYS A 251 -4.84 -3.49 -1.49
C CYS A 251 -5.85 -4.62 -1.66
N PHE A 252 -5.67 -5.40 -2.73
CA PHE A 252 -6.52 -6.53 -3.07
C PHE A 252 -5.69 -7.75 -3.46
N GLY A 253 -6.03 -8.93 -2.90
CA GLY A 253 -5.48 -10.20 -3.35
C GLY A 253 -4.03 -10.47 -2.92
N TYR A 254 -3.67 -10.13 -1.69
CA TYR A 254 -2.37 -10.44 -1.10
C TYR A 254 -2.49 -11.53 0.00
N LYS A 255 -1.37 -12.18 0.32
CA LYS A 255 -1.29 -12.99 1.54
C LYS A 255 -1.54 -12.12 2.77
N VAL A 256 -0.86 -10.97 2.84
CA VAL A 256 -1.01 -9.98 3.91
C VAL A 256 -1.22 -8.60 3.31
N GLY A 257 -2.31 -7.95 3.70
CA GLY A 257 -2.57 -6.57 3.29
C GLY A 257 -1.63 -5.59 3.99
N TYR A 258 -1.74 -5.48 5.31
CA TYR A 258 -0.90 -4.63 6.14
C TYR A 258 -0.14 -5.47 7.17
N LYS A 259 1.18 -5.36 7.17
CA LYS A 259 2.05 -6.06 8.10
C LYS A 259 2.82 -5.06 8.96
N PHE A 260 2.62 -5.13 10.27
CA PHE A 260 3.41 -4.40 11.26
C PHE A 260 4.38 -5.37 11.91
N THR A 261 5.67 -5.15 11.70
CA THR A 261 6.72 -6.07 12.13
C THR A 261 7.78 -5.36 12.96
N LYS A 262 8.81 -6.09 13.36
CA LYS A 262 9.95 -5.59 14.08
C LYS A 262 11.22 -5.83 13.29
N SER A 263 12.06 -4.80 13.17
CA SER A 263 13.44 -4.93 12.72
C SER A 263 14.42 -4.83 13.91
N ASN A 264 15.72 -4.92 13.61
CA ASN A 264 16.76 -4.63 14.58
C ASN A 264 16.79 -3.14 15.02
N ARG A 265 16.08 -2.27 14.29
CA ARG A 265 15.92 -0.83 14.58
C ARG A 265 14.73 -0.52 15.47
N GLY A 266 13.75 -1.43 15.56
CA GLY A 266 12.57 -1.26 16.40
C GLY A 266 11.26 -1.58 15.70
N VAL A 267 10.19 -0.90 16.13
CA VAL A 267 8.81 -1.13 15.73
C VAL A 267 8.15 0.15 15.26
N CYS A 268 7.02 0.02 14.56
CA CYS A 268 6.24 1.14 14.03
C CYS A 268 5.30 1.74 15.08
N ASN A 269 5.10 3.04 14.96
CA ASN A 269 3.95 3.78 15.48
C ASN A 269 3.41 4.72 14.40
N GLY A 270 2.14 5.10 14.51
CA GLY A 270 1.60 6.07 13.55
C GLY A 270 0.09 6.09 13.45
N ASN A 271 -0.36 6.87 12.47
CA ASN A 271 -1.76 7.09 12.16
C ASN A 271 -2.09 6.47 10.79
N PHE A 272 -3.06 5.58 10.80
CA PHE A 272 -3.51 4.82 9.64
C PHE A 272 -5.00 5.15 9.42
N LEU A 273 -5.29 6.08 8.52
CA LEU A 273 -6.62 6.61 8.29
C LEU A 273 -7.16 6.15 6.92
N GLY A 274 -8.34 5.52 6.92
CA GLY A 274 -8.99 5.08 5.69
C GLY A 274 -8.18 4.02 4.94
N ILE A 275 -7.55 3.11 5.68
CA ILE A 275 -6.82 1.99 5.08
C ILE A 275 -7.77 0.83 4.79
N GLY A 276 -7.59 0.14 3.68
CA GLY A 276 -8.43 -0.98 3.27
C GLY A 276 -7.66 -2.16 2.72
N ALA A 277 -8.13 -3.37 3.02
CA ALA A 277 -7.61 -4.60 2.44
C ALA A 277 -8.76 -5.52 2.09
N ASP A 278 -8.80 -6.00 0.86
CA ASP A 278 -9.84 -6.90 0.37
C ASP A 278 -9.23 -8.16 -0.26
N ASP A 279 -9.95 -9.26 -0.15
CA ASP A 279 -9.57 -10.57 -0.71
C ASP A 279 -8.17 -11.06 -0.29
N CYS A 280 -7.70 -10.66 0.89
CA CYS A 280 -6.44 -11.11 1.46
C CYS A 280 -6.63 -12.41 2.27
N GLN A 281 -5.55 -13.19 2.47
CA GLN A 281 -5.60 -14.27 3.46
C GLN A 281 -5.70 -13.69 4.88
N THR A 282 -4.91 -12.64 5.16
CA THR A 282 -4.98 -11.85 6.38
C THR A 282 -4.90 -10.37 6.02
N ALA A 283 -5.94 -9.61 6.34
CA ALA A 283 -5.97 -8.19 6.00
C ALA A 283 -4.91 -7.40 6.77
N LEU A 284 -4.69 -7.74 8.05
CA LEU A 284 -3.75 -7.02 8.91
C LEU A 284 -3.06 -7.97 9.89
N VAL A 285 -1.73 -7.98 9.88
CA VAL A 285 -0.87 -8.73 10.81
C VAL A 285 -0.07 -7.76 11.66
N VAL A 286 -0.12 -7.93 12.99
CA VAL A 286 0.72 -7.20 13.95
C VAL A 286 1.65 -8.17 14.65
N GLU A 287 2.89 -8.23 14.21
CA GLU A 287 3.93 -9.01 14.88
C GLU A 287 4.44 -8.27 16.12
N ASP A 288 4.66 -6.96 16.03
CA ASP A 288 4.98 -6.10 17.17
C ASP A 288 4.65 -4.62 16.84
N SER A 289 4.44 -3.80 17.86
CA SER A 289 4.10 -2.39 17.74
C SER A 289 4.63 -1.58 18.93
N ALA A 290 4.71 -0.26 18.75
CA ALA A 290 5.14 0.64 19.83
C ALA A 290 4.12 0.66 20.99
N PRO A 291 4.55 0.96 22.24
CA PRO A 291 3.65 1.04 23.38
C PRO A 291 2.52 2.08 23.23
N PHE A 292 2.79 3.20 22.56
CA PHE A 292 1.82 4.25 22.27
C PHE A 292 1.00 4.02 21.00
N GLY A 293 1.40 3.09 20.15
CA GLY A 293 0.51 2.29 19.35
C GLY A 293 0.39 2.63 17.87
N LEU A 294 -0.39 1.76 17.27
CA LEU A 294 -0.93 1.90 15.92
C LEU A 294 -2.36 2.45 16.05
N LEU A 295 -2.61 3.63 15.49
CA LEU A 295 -3.90 4.32 15.53
C LEU A 295 -4.60 4.13 14.18
N ILE A 296 -5.47 3.11 14.10
CA ILE A 296 -6.15 2.71 12.86
C ILE A 296 -7.60 3.22 12.92
N THR A 297 -7.95 4.12 12.01
CA THR A 297 -9.24 4.82 12.03
C THR A 297 -9.89 4.78 10.65
N ASN A 298 -11.22 4.53 10.63
CA ASN A 298 -12.04 4.47 9.40
C ASN A 298 -11.51 3.45 8.38
N GLY A 299 -10.98 2.32 8.86
CA GLY A 299 -10.48 1.24 8.02
C GLY A 299 -11.60 0.29 7.59
N GLU A 300 -11.40 -0.41 6.46
CA GLU A 300 -12.32 -1.40 5.94
C GLU A 300 -11.57 -2.68 5.55
N PHE A 301 -11.96 -3.83 6.14
CA PHE A 301 -11.19 -5.06 6.04
C PHE A 301 -12.02 -6.27 5.65
N VAL A 302 -11.47 -7.04 4.71
CA VAL A 302 -12.07 -8.27 4.18
C VAL A 302 -10.99 -9.34 4.02
N SER A 303 -11.26 -10.56 4.47
CA SER A 303 -10.39 -11.73 4.30
C SER A 303 -11.22 -12.96 4.07
N PHE A 304 -11.06 -13.62 2.93
CA PHE A 304 -11.79 -14.87 2.64
C PHE A 304 -10.98 -15.89 1.84
N HIS A 305 -9.72 -15.62 1.53
CA HIS A 305 -8.80 -16.54 0.90
C HIS A 305 -7.95 -17.32 1.91
N GLY A 306 -7.41 -18.44 1.43
CA GLY A 306 -6.55 -19.30 2.21
C GLY A 306 -7.31 -20.33 3.08
N PRO A 307 -6.55 -21.14 3.84
CA PRO A 307 -7.12 -22.23 4.62
C PRO A 307 -7.84 -21.75 5.89
N ASP A 308 -7.45 -20.62 6.44
CA ASP A 308 -7.98 -20.05 7.70
C ASP A 308 -8.06 -18.52 7.63
N PRO A 309 -8.91 -17.94 6.77
CA PRO A 309 -8.98 -16.50 6.57
C PRO A 309 -9.33 -15.78 7.87
N THR A 310 -8.42 -14.91 8.31
CA THR A 310 -8.56 -14.09 9.53
C THR A 310 -8.23 -12.64 9.17
N MET A 311 -9.13 -11.71 9.50
CA MET A 311 -8.92 -10.32 9.08
C MET A 311 -7.78 -9.65 9.85
N ILE A 312 -7.70 -9.88 11.16
CA ILE A 312 -6.68 -9.29 12.03
C ILE A 312 -5.97 -10.40 12.80
N GLU A 313 -4.65 -10.46 12.70
CA GLU A 313 -3.82 -11.30 13.55
C GLU A 313 -2.84 -10.44 14.36
N VAL A 314 -3.01 -10.45 15.70
CA VAL A 314 -2.05 -9.85 16.63
C VAL A 314 -1.24 -10.98 17.23
N MET A 315 0.02 -11.08 16.84
CA MET A 315 0.91 -12.19 17.19
C MET A 315 1.35 -12.14 18.65
N GLN A 316 1.78 -13.29 19.17
CA GLN A 316 2.25 -13.44 20.56
C GLN A 316 3.41 -12.49 20.89
N SER A 317 4.21 -12.11 19.92
CA SER A 317 5.33 -11.17 20.07
C SER A 317 4.89 -9.73 20.35
N ASN A 318 3.66 -9.34 20.02
CA ASN A 318 3.19 -7.97 20.20
C ASN A 318 3.06 -7.60 21.68
N LYS A 319 3.77 -6.56 22.08
CA LYS A 319 3.73 -5.98 23.43
C LYS A 319 3.14 -4.56 23.46
N GLY A 320 2.98 -3.96 22.29
CA GLY A 320 2.53 -2.59 22.14
C GLY A 320 1.00 -2.45 22.11
N SER A 321 0.55 -1.33 21.60
CA SER A 321 -0.86 -0.96 21.55
C SER A 321 -1.37 -0.91 20.12
N VAL A 322 -2.58 -1.44 19.89
CA VAL A 322 -3.28 -1.36 18.61
C VAL A 322 -4.70 -0.86 18.85
N ARG A 323 -5.09 0.20 18.17
CA ARG A 323 -6.41 0.81 18.30
C ARG A 323 -7.13 0.83 16.96
N PHE A 324 -8.32 0.24 16.92
CA PHE A 324 -9.25 0.30 15.80
C PHE A 324 -10.44 1.17 16.20
N VAL A 325 -10.67 2.25 15.46
CA VAL A 325 -11.77 3.19 15.72
C VAL A 325 -12.59 3.37 14.45
N ASN A 326 -13.91 3.18 14.53
CA ASN A 326 -14.84 3.33 13.43
C ASN A 326 -14.42 2.53 12.18
N CYS A 327 -14.05 1.26 12.39
CA CYS A 327 -13.65 0.35 11.32
C CYS A 327 -14.75 -0.65 10.99
N ALA A 328 -14.83 -1.05 9.72
CA ALA A 328 -15.76 -2.06 9.22
C ALA A 328 -15.02 -3.37 8.89
N TYR A 329 -15.61 -4.49 9.32
CA TYR A 329 -15.12 -5.84 9.08
C TYR A 329 -16.23 -6.65 8.46
N TRP A 330 -16.08 -7.09 7.21
CA TRP A 330 -17.12 -7.79 6.49
C TRP A 330 -16.56 -8.87 5.54
N GLY A 331 -17.42 -9.76 5.07
CA GLY A 331 -17.01 -10.87 4.21
C GLY A 331 -16.83 -12.19 4.97
N PRO A 332 -16.87 -13.32 4.27
CA PRO A 332 -17.02 -14.67 4.84
C PRO A 332 -15.73 -15.22 5.45
N CYS A 333 -15.15 -14.55 6.45
CA CYS A 333 -13.95 -15.03 7.13
C CYS A 333 -14.23 -16.08 8.22
N ASN A 334 -13.19 -16.79 8.66
CA ASN A 334 -13.29 -17.69 9.80
C ASN A 334 -13.31 -16.91 11.12
N GLN A 335 -12.46 -15.88 11.24
CA GLN A 335 -12.41 -14.98 12.39
C GLN A 335 -12.14 -13.55 11.96
N ILE A 336 -12.71 -12.59 12.68
CA ILE A 336 -12.38 -11.18 12.47
C ILE A 336 -11.06 -10.85 13.16
N ALA A 337 -10.88 -11.24 14.42
CA ALA A 337 -9.62 -10.96 15.11
C ALA A 337 -9.15 -12.13 15.96
N ARG A 338 -7.85 -12.42 15.87
CA ARG A 338 -7.12 -13.35 16.73
C ARG A 338 -6.01 -12.57 17.43
N ILE A 339 -6.07 -12.55 18.77
CA ILE A 339 -5.18 -11.72 19.58
C ILE A 339 -4.41 -12.64 20.53
N ALA A 340 -3.11 -12.81 20.28
CA ALA A 340 -2.22 -13.65 21.10
C ALA A 340 -1.17 -12.83 21.89
N GLY A 341 -0.99 -11.55 21.58
CA GLY A 341 0.01 -10.68 22.19
C GLY A 341 -0.34 -10.22 23.61
N THR A 342 0.67 -9.84 24.37
CA THR A 342 0.51 -9.34 25.76
C THR A 342 0.21 -7.84 25.85
N GLY A 343 0.23 -7.13 24.72
CA GLY A 343 -0.07 -5.72 24.60
C GLY A 343 -1.55 -5.37 24.82
N THR A 344 -1.95 -4.22 24.30
CA THR A 344 -3.34 -3.77 24.37
C THR A 344 -3.94 -3.70 22.98
N VAL A 345 -5.10 -4.32 22.78
CA VAL A 345 -5.89 -4.22 21.55
C VAL A 345 -7.26 -3.65 21.85
N GLY A 346 -7.65 -2.61 21.14
CA GLY A 346 -8.94 -1.95 21.30
C GLY A 346 -9.73 -1.83 20.02
N PHE A 347 -11.04 -2.07 20.13
CA PHE A 347 -12.05 -1.83 19.10
C PHE A 347 -13.08 -0.84 19.67
N SER A 348 -13.27 0.28 19.01
CA SER A 348 -14.26 1.29 19.38
C SER A 348 -15.10 1.67 18.18
N ASP A 349 -16.41 1.66 18.32
CA ASP A 349 -17.39 2.06 17.29
C ASP A 349 -17.21 1.29 15.97
N CYS A 350 -16.83 0.00 16.06
CA CYS A 350 -16.58 -0.85 14.92
C CYS A 350 -17.80 -1.72 14.57
N THR A 351 -17.93 -2.08 13.29
CA THR A 351 -18.99 -2.96 12.80
C THR A 351 -18.42 -4.29 12.35
N PHE A 352 -18.99 -5.40 12.83
CA PHE A 352 -18.56 -6.77 12.53
C PHE A 352 -19.66 -7.52 11.77
N VAL A 353 -19.33 -7.98 10.56
CA VAL A 353 -20.28 -8.67 9.66
C VAL A 353 -19.63 -9.92 9.07
N GLN A 354 -20.32 -11.05 9.10
CA GLN A 354 -19.90 -12.32 8.51
C GLN A 354 -18.55 -12.87 9.05
N TRP A 355 -18.68 -13.68 10.10
CA TRP A 355 -17.55 -14.45 10.64
C TRP A 355 -17.97 -15.88 10.98
N GLY A 356 -17.05 -16.70 11.48
CA GLY A 356 -17.28 -18.05 11.96
C GLY A 356 -17.16 -19.13 10.90
N GLY A 357 -16.79 -18.75 9.67
CA GLY A 357 -16.61 -19.68 8.56
C GLY A 357 -17.90 -20.47 8.21
N LYS A 358 -17.72 -21.63 7.58
CA LYS A 358 -18.86 -22.50 7.18
C LYS A 358 -19.58 -23.12 8.37
N GLU A 359 -18.85 -23.43 9.46
CA GLU A 359 -19.42 -24.09 10.65
C GLU A 359 -20.12 -23.11 11.59
N GLY A 360 -19.82 -21.82 11.51
CA GLY A 360 -20.43 -20.75 12.31
C GLY A 360 -20.16 -20.81 13.81
N ASN A 361 -19.17 -21.56 14.26
CA ASN A 361 -18.89 -21.85 15.67
C ASN A 361 -17.69 -21.07 16.25
N ARG A 362 -16.92 -20.37 15.42
CA ARG A 362 -15.80 -19.56 15.90
C ARG A 362 -16.27 -18.16 16.33
N PRO A 363 -15.68 -17.59 17.41
CA PRO A 363 -15.98 -16.22 17.80
C PRO A 363 -15.45 -15.20 16.79
N ALA A 364 -16.13 -14.06 16.69
CA ALA A 364 -15.64 -12.94 15.88
C ALA A 364 -14.26 -12.48 16.39
N ILE A 365 -14.13 -12.29 17.70
CA ILE A 365 -12.90 -11.86 18.36
C ILE A 365 -12.45 -12.94 19.37
N GLN A 366 -11.28 -13.49 19.16
CA GLN A 366 -10.64 -14.41 20.09
C GLN A 366 -9.38 -13.76 20.68
N ALA A 367 -9.38 -13.48 21.97
CA ALA A 367 -8.24 -12.98 22.70
C ALA A 367 -7.67 -14.09 23.59
N GLN A 368 -6.41 -14.44 23.39
CA GLN A 368 -5.71 -15.46 24.18
C GLN A 368 -5.00 -14.85 25.39
N SER A 369 -4.50 -13.61 25.27
CA SER A 369 -3.76 -12.92 26.32
C SER A 369 -3.89 -11.38 26.22
N GLY A 370 -3.22 -10.67 27.14
CA GLY A 370 -3.06 -9.22 27.07
C GLY A 370 -4.20 -8.41 27.68
N THR A 371 -4.44 -7.25 27.13
CA THR A 371 -5.53 -6.35 27.50
C THR A 371 -6.43 -6.09 26.30
N VAL A 372 -7.74 -6.25 26.45
CA VAL A 372 -8.71 -6.11 25.38
C VAL A 372 -9.79 -5.08 25.74
N MET A 373 -10.12 -4.20 24.80
CA MET A 373 -11.19 -3.21 24.96
C MET A 373 -12.12 -3.31 23.74
N ILE A 374 -13.42 -3.54 23.96
CA ILE A 374 -14.43 -3.62 22.91
C ILE A 374 -15.62 -2.76 23.36
N ARG A 375 -15.79 -1.59 22.73
CA ARG A 375 -16.76 -0.59 23.15
C ARG A 375 -17.51 0.02 21.96
N GLY A 376 -18.83 0.23 22.13
CA GLY A 376 -19.63 0.89 21.11
C GLY A 376 -19.74 0.11 19.79
N CYS A 377 -19.37 -1.15 19.78
CA CYS A 377 -19.30 -1.96 18.56
C CYS A 377 -20.60 -2.67 18.25
N GLU A 378 -20.87 -2.91 16.96
CA GLU A 378 -22.04 -3.64 16.48
C GLU A 378 -21.66 -5.02 15.93
N PHE A 379 -22.19 -6.10 16.52
CA PHE A 379 -22.04 -7.47 16.06
C PHE A 379 -23.32 -7.89 15.32
N ARG A 380 -23.27 -7.96 14.00
CA ARG A 380 -24.46 -8.11 13.15
C ARG A 380 -24.91 -9.55 12.88
N GLN A 381 -24.43 -10.52 13.64
CA GLN A 381 -24.83 -11.93 13.50
C GLN A 381 -25.02 -12.60 14.86
N ASP A 382 -26.05 -13.45 14.96
CA ASP A 382 -26.30 -14.32 16.12
C ASP A 382 -25.37 -15.54 16.07
N ARG A 383 -24.09 -15.32 16.32
CA ARG A 383 -22.99 -16.30 16.38
C ARG A 383 -22.12 -16.00 17.60
N PRO A 384 -21.19 -16.88 18.02
CA PRO A 384 -20.23 -16.52 19.05
C PRO A 384 -19.50 -15.22 18.70
N GLN A 385 -19.56 -14.23 19.59
CA GLN A 385 -18.98 -12.92 19.32
C GLN A 385 -17.56 -12.78 19.90
N ILE A 386 -17.37 -13.10 21.19
CA ILE A 386 -16.12 -12.81 21.88
C ILE A 386 -15.71 -14.02 22.74
N GLN A 387 -14.46 -14.39 22.66
CA GLN A 387 -13.83 -15.36 23.56
C GLN A 387 -12.60 -14.75 24.23
N LEU A 388 -12.56 -14.77 25.56
CA LEU A 388 -11.44 -14.37 26.38
C LEU A 388 -10.77 -15.61 26.98
N GLY A 389 -9.53 -15.87 26.58
CA GLY A 389 -8.72 -16.97 27.10
C GLY A 389 -8.15 -16.70 28.49
N LYS A 390 -7.60 -17.74 29.12
CA LYS A 390 -7.14 -17.73 30.51
C LYS A 390 -6.05 -16.68 30.81
N ASP A 391 -5.23 -16.31 29.82
CA ASP A 391 -4.10 -15.39 29.98
C ASP A 391 -4.47 -13.92 29.66
N VAL A 392 -5.74 -13.62 29.40
CA VAL A 392 -6.25 -12.24 29.30
C VAL A 392 -6.20 -11.62 30.70
N ARG A 393 -5.40 -10.57 30.86
CA ARG A 393 -5.18 -9.92 32.16
C ARG A 393 -6.25 -8.90 32.52
N ARG A 394 -6.75 -8.19 31.52
CA ARG A 394 -7.77 -7.13 31.67
C ARG A 394 -8.63 -7.07 30.42
N ALA A 395 -9.94 -6.93 30.64
CA ALA A 395 -10.83 -6.64 29.52
C ALA A 395 -11.97 -5.70 29.93
N ILE A 396 -12.40 -4.86 28.97
CA ILE A 396 -13.63 -4.08 29.05
C ILE A 396 -14.45 -4.41 27.81
N ILE A 397 -15.67 -4.92 28.00
CA ILE A 397 -16.64 -5.20 26.94
C ILE A 397 -17.94 -4.50 27.31
N ALA A 398 -18.17 -3.30 26.76
CA ALA A 398 -19.25 -2.45 27.16
C ALA A 398 -19.87 -1.67 26.01
N GLU A 399 -21.14 -1.31 26.15
CA GLU A 399 -21.85 -0.41 25.23
C GLU A 399 -21.98 -0.98 23.79
N ASN A 400 -21.89 -2.33 23.65
CA ASN A 400 -21.97 -3.00 22.35
C ASN A 400 -23.41 -3.43 22.04
N ILE A 401 -23.70 -3.57 20.75
CA ILE A 401 -24.97 -4.08 20.24
C ILE A 401 -24.72 -5.46 19.63
N PHE A 402 -25.48 -6.46 20.08
CA PHE A 402 -25.40 -7.84 19.60
C PHE A 402 -26.69 -8.25 18.90
N ALA A 403 -26.62 -8.63 17.63
CA ALA A 403 -27.72 -9.34 16.99
C ALA A 403 -27.89 -10.72 17.64
N GLY A 404 -29.13 -11.06 18.00
CA GLY A 404 -29.45 -12.28 18.76
C GLY A 404 -29.01 -12.20 20.23
N SER A 405 -28.50 -13.31 20.75
CA SER A 405 -28.04 -13.39 22.15
C SER A 405 -26.62 -12.90 22.31
N GLN A 406 -26.34 -12.25 23.44
CA GLN A 406 -24.95 -11.95 23.83
C GLN A 406 -24.19 -13.26 24.14
N ARG A 407 -23.22 -13.61 23.31
CA ARG A 407 -22.40 -14.83 23.44
C ARG A 407 -20.93 -14.47 23.67
N ILE A 408 -20.60 -14.22 24.92
CA ILE A 408 -19.24 -13.91 25.38
C ILE A 408 -18.76 -15.07 26.25
N ASP A 409 -17.76 -15.83 25.77
CA ASP A 409 -17.07 -16.87 26.54
C ASP A 409 -15.91 -16.24 27.28
N ASN A 410 -16.04 -16.12 28.61
CA ASN A 410 -14.99 -15.56 29.47
C ASN A 410 -14.32 -16.65 30.31
N GLN A 411 -13.13 -17.08 29.89
CA GLN A 411 -12.28 -18.02 30.60
C GLN A 411 -11.14 -17.32 31.35
N SER A 412 -11.12 -15.99 31.35
CA SER A 412 -10.05 -15.19 31.96
C SER A 412 -10.11 -15.28 33.48
N GLY A 413 -8.94 -15.49 34.09
CA GLY A 413 -8.73 -15.27 35.54
C GLY A 413 -8.41 -13.81 35.90
N GLY A 414 -8.37 -12.91 34.93
CA GLY A 414 -8.00 -11.51 35.11
C GLY A 414 -9.17 -10.60 35.49
N ASN A 415 -8.89 -9.31 35.52
CA ASN A 415 -9.89 -8.28 35.81
C ASN A 415 -10.71 -7.94 34.55
N VAL A 416 -11.94 -8.47 34.47
CA VAL A 416 -12.82 -8.35 33.31
C VAL A 416 -14.13 -7.65 33.70
N GLN A 417 -14.50 -6.61 32.97
CA GLN A 417 -15.77 -5.92 33.08
C GLN A 417 -16.59 -6.15 31.81
N ILE A 418 -17.79 -6.73 31.99
CA ILE A 418 -18.76 -6.94 30.92
C ILE A 418 -20.08 -6.32 31.36
N GLY A 419 -20.58 -5.33 30.64
CA GLY A 419 -21.84 -4.67 31.01
C GLY A 419 -22.28 -3.59 30.04
N GLN A 420 -23.49 -3.08 30.29
CA GLN A 420 -24.10 -2.02 29.47
C GLN A 420 -24.19 -2.37 27.96
N ASN A 421 -24.24 -3.65 27.64
CA ASN A 421 -24.46 -4.13 26.28
C ASN A 421 -25.96 -4.32 26.01
N VAL A 422 -26.35 -4.21 24.76
CA VAL A 422 -27.73 -4.46 24.29
C VAL A 422 -27.70 -5.68 23.36
N ALA A 423 -28.68 -6.59 23.57
CA ALA A 423 -28.84 -7.78 22.73
C ALA A 423 -30.33 -8.03 22.43
N ASP A 424 -30.63 -8.62 21.29
CA ASP A 424 -32.02 -8.97 20.96
C ASP A 424 -32.55 -9.97 21.99
N GLY A 425 -33.79 -9.75 22.45
CA GLY A 425 -34.45 -10.61 23.43
C GLY A 425 -34.05 -10.38 24.90
N GLN A 426 -33.20 -9.43 25.21
CA GLN A 426 -33.01 -8.94 26.58
C GLN A 426 -33.99 -7.76 26.83
N SER A 427 -35.05 -8.00 27.58
CA SER A 427 -35.83 -6.90 28.12
C SER A 427 -34.98 -6.15 29.13
N SER A 428 -34.67 -4.90 28.85
CA SER A 428 -34.09 -4.01 29.87
C SER A 428 -35.00 -3.99 31.10
N PRO A 429 -34.47 -4.19 32.31
CA PRO A 429 -35.26 -3.93 33.48
C PRO A 429 -35.67 -2.45 33.45
N VAL A 430 -36.95 -2.17 33.27
CA VAL A 430 -37.50 -0.84 33.47
C VAL A 430 -37.17 -0.45 34.90
N PRO A 431 -36.50 0.66 35.18
CA PRO A 431 -36.31 1.12 36.54
C PRO A 431 -37.69 1.21 37.18
N SER A 432 -37.93 0.45 38.23
CA SER A 432 -39.16 0.61 39.05
C SER A 432 -39.08 2.00 39.62
N GLY A 433 -39.83 2.93 39.01
CA GLY A 433 -40.01 4.26 39.59
C GLY A 433 -40.63 4.08 40.95
N ASP A 434 -39.86 4.37 41.97
CA ASP A 434 -40.40 4.57 43.31
C ASP A 434 -41.36 5.76 43.25
N LYS A 435 -42.62 5.46 43.63
CA LYS A 435 -43.68 6.43 43.86
C LYS A 435 -43.40 7.21 45.16
#